data_8e7a9f491f8ae8a0baa0b09b36829857
#
_entry.id   8e7a9f491f8ae8a0baa0b09b36829857
#
_cell.length_a   1.000
_cell.length_b   1.000
_cell.length_c   1.000
_cell.angle_alpha   90.00
_cell.angle_beta   90.00
_cell.angle_gamma   90.00
#
_symmetry.space_group_name_H-M   'P 1'
#
loop_
_entity.id
_entity.type
_entity.pdbx_description
1 polymer ?
#
loop_
_entity_poly.entity_id
_entity_poly.type
_entity_poly.pdbx_seq_one_letter_code
_entity_poly.pdbx_strand_id
1 'polypeptide(L)'
;MTWKIVADSGCDYRQLANPAIDTEFISVPLTIQVADQVFIDDASLDIDKMMETMYATTEASKSACPSPDDYLRAFEGAKHIFVVTITGTLSGSQNSAQLAKNLYLEEHPDTQIHVIDSLSAGGEVDLIVEKINDLIDQGLSFEEVVNAITAYQEKTKLLFVLAKVDNLVKNGRLSKLIGTVVGLLNIRMVGEASETGTLELLQKARGAKKSLQAAYEELIKAGYAGGRIVMAHRSNEKFCQQLSELLREKYPQADIKIIPTSGLCSFYAEEGGLLMGYEIN
;
A
#
# COMPACT_ATOMS: atom_id res chain seq x y z
N MET A 1 -0.59 4.64 -28.29
CA MET A 1 -1.58 3.90 -27.48
C MET A 1 -1.55 4.53 -26.11
N THR A 2 -2.70 4.75 -25.50
CA THR A 2 -2.72 5.37 -24.16
C THR A 2 -2.84 4.30 -23.10
N TRP A 3 -1.90 4.32 -22.15
CA TRP A 3 -1.88 3.46 -20.99
C TRP A 3 -2.39 4.21 -19.76
N LYS A 4 -3.06 3.51 -18.87
CA LYS A 4 -3.34 4.01 -17.53
C LYS A 4 -2.91 3.00 -16.48
N ILE A 5 -2.24 3.51 -15.46
CA ILE A 5 -2.01 2.80 -14.20
C ILE A 5 -2.93 3.45 -13.18
N VAL A 6 -3.92 2.72 -12.73
CA VAL A 6 -4.90 3.18 -11.75
C VAL A 6 -4.61 2.46 -10.43
N ALA A 7 -4.47 3.19 -9.35
CA ALA A 7 -4.35 2.59 -8.03
C ALA A 7 -5.36 3.23 -7.06
N ASP A 8 -5.91 2.45 -6.14
CA ASP A 8 -6.63 3.06 -5.03
C ASP A 8 -5.63 3.73 -4.05
N SER A 9 -6.13 4.53 -3.12
CA SER A 9 -5.26 5.24 -2.19
C SER A 9 -4.65 4.38 -1.08
N GLY A 10 -4.71 3.04 -1.22
CA GLY A 10 -3.82 2.11 -0.55
C GLY A 10 -2.39 2.14 -1.10
N CYS A 11 -2.21 2.69 -2.30
CA CYS A 11 -0.94 3.18 -2.84
C CYS A 11 -0.62 4.54 -2.24
N ASP A 12 0.64 4.75 -1.82
CA ASP A 12 1.05 6.01 -1.23
C ASP A 12 1.45 7.07 -2.27
N TYR A 13 1.61 6.68 -3.55
CA TYR A 13 1.85 7.62 -4.65
C TYR A 13 0.59 8.40 -5.04
N ARG A 14 0.76 9.70 -5.29
CA ARG A 14 -0.27 10.56 -5.92
C ARG A 14 0.07 10.89 -7.36
N GLN A 15 1.32 10.68 -7.73
CA GLN A 15 1.84 10.79 -9.09
C GLN A 15 3.10 9.94 -9.21
N LEU A 16 3.40 9.46 -10.40
CA LEU A 16 4.69 8.85 -10.70
C LEU A 16 5.71 9.92 -11.05
N ALA A 17 6.93 9.80 -10.52
CA ALA A 17 8.00 10.75 -10.81
C ALA A 17 8.44 10.69 -12.29
N ASN A 18 8.45 9.50 -12.88
CA ASN A 18 8.86 9.23 -14.25
C ASN A 18 7.86 8.25 -14.88
N PRO A 19 6.69 8.74 -15.33
CA PRO A 19 5.73 7.87 -16.02
C PRO A 19 6.30 7.43 -17.38
N ALA A 20 6.03 6.19 -17.76
CA ALA A 20 6.36 5.67 -19.09
C ALA A 20 5.67 6.49 -20.19
N ILE A 21 6.20 6.44 -21.41
CA ILE A 21 5.66 7.21 -22.54
C ILE A 21 4.18 6.85 -22.76
N ASP A 22 3.34 7.84 -23.00
CA ASP A 22 1.89 7.73 -23.20
C ASP A 22 1.15 7.04 -22.01
N THR A 23 1.70 7.12 -20.82
CA THR A 23 1.15 6.52 -19.60
C THR A 23 0.70 7.60 -18.61
N GLU A 24 -0.52 7.47 -18.11
CA GLU A 24 -1.09 8.29 -17.04
C GLU A 24 -1.26 7.46 -15.77
N PHE A 25 -0.87 8.02 -14.63
CA PHE A 25 -1.16 7.45 -13.31
C PHE A 25 -2.34 8.16 -12.67
N ILE A 26 -3.31 7.39 -12.18
CA ILE A 26 -4.51 7.92 -11.51
C ILE A 26 -4.64 7.25 -10.15
N SER A 27 -4.69 8.06 -9.09
CA SER A 27 -5.05 7.61 -7.75
C SER A 27 -6.56 7.76 -7.54
N VAL A 28 -7.24 6.65 -7.21
CA VAL A 28 -8.68 6.63 -6.89
C VAL A 28 -8.84 6.65 -5.37
N PRO A 29 -9.38 7.74 -4.80
CA PRO A 29 -9.33 7.96 -3.37
C PRO A 29 -10.33 7.11 -2.60
N LEU A 30 -9.89 6.51 -1.50
CA LEU A 30 -10.79 6.07 -0.43
C LEU A 30 -11.25 7.30 0.37
N THR A 31 -12.31 7.13 1.15
CA THR A 31 -12.76 8.14 2.11
C THR A 31 -12.52 7.69 3.54
N ILE A 32 -12.17 8.64 4.41
CA ILE A 32 -11.95 8.40 5.83
C ILE A 32 -12.92 9.30 6.57
N GLN A 33 -13.79 8.70 7.38
CA GLN A 33 -14.71 9.43 8.24
C GLN A 33 -14.19 9.43 9.68
N VAL A 34 -14.04 10.63 10.25
CA VAL A 34 -13.64 10.86 11.63
C VAL A 34 -14.73 11.71 12.28
N ALA A 35 -15.47 11.15 13.21
CA ALA A 35 -16.69 11.76 13.77
C ALA A 35 -17.67 12.15 12.63
N ASP A 36 -18.03 13.43 12.54
CA ASP A 36 -18.90 14.01 11.51
C ASP A 36 -18.14 14.51 10.27
N GLN A 37 -16.82 14.47 10.28
CA GLN A 37 -15.98 14.94 9.17
C GLN A 37 -15.63 13.80 8.21
N VAL A 38 -15.67 14.12 6.91
CA VAL A 38 -15.25 13.21 5.83
C VAL A 38 -14.00 13.77 5.16
N PHE A 39 -12.97 12.97 5.11
CA PHE A 39 -11.70 13.25 4.45
C PHE A 39 -11.58 12.38 3.21
N ILE A 40 -11.34 13.00 2.06
CA ILE A 40 -11.08 12.29 0.80
C ILE A 40 -9.56 12.11 0.70
N ASP A 41 -9.11 10.89 0.49
CA ASP A 41 -7.68 10.56 0.44
C ASP A 41 -7.08 10.84 -0.95
N ASP A 42 -7.15 12.08 -1.38
CA ASP A 42 -6.57 12.60 -2.61
C ASP A 42 -5.34 13.49 -2.34
N ALA A 43 -4.82 14.12 -3.40
CA ALA A 43 -3.64 14.98 -3.31
C ALA A 43 -3.88 16.28 -2.50
N SER A 44 -5.12 16.64 -2.20
CA SER A 44 -5.47 17.84 -1.43
C SER A 44 -5.62 17.57 0.07
N LEU A 45 -5.57 16.30 0.48
CA LEU A 45 -5.77 15.91 1.88
C LEU A 45 -4.67 16.46 2.79
N ASP A 46 -5.08 17.24 3.79
CA ASP A 46 -4.22 17.57 4.94
C ASP A 46 -4.23 16.39 5.92
N ILE A 47 -3.22 15.52 5.76
CA ILE A 47 -3.07 14.28 6.56
C ILE A 47 -2.87 14.62 8.04
N ASP A 48 -2.10 15.66 8.36
CA ASP A 48 -1.83 16.03 9.74
C ASP A 48 -3.11 16.47 10.45
N LYS A 49 -3.92 17.30 9.79
CA LYS A 49 -5.24 17.72 10.30
C LYS A 49 -6.19 16.53 10.48
N MET A 50 -6.23 15.60 9.54
CA MET A 50 -7.03 14.38 9.65
C MET A 50 -6.62 13.56 10.87
N MET A 51 -5.32 13.36 11.07
CA MET A 51 -4.78 12.58 12.19
C MET A 51 -4.99 13.30 13.53
N GLU A 52 -4.81 14.62 13.60
CA GLU A 52 -5.12 15.41 14.78
C GLU A 52 -6.61 15.29 15.16
N THR A 53 -7.50 15.41 14.18
CA THR A 53 -8.96 15.24 14.40
C THR A 53 -9.26 13.84 14.94
N MET A 54 -8.62 12.81 14.36
CA MET A 54 -8.78 11.42 14.79
C MET A 54 -8.32 11.19 16.24
N TYR A 55 -7.20 11.76 16.64
CA TYR A 55 -6.69 11.60 18.00
C TYR A 55 -7.46 12.47 19.03
N ALA A 56 -8.12 13.52 18.58
CA ALA A 56 -8.91 14.39 19.45
C ALA A 56 -10.31 13.85 19.77
N THR A 57 -10.82 12.88 18.99
CA THR A 57 -12.16 12.30 19.19
C THR A 57 -12.11 10.94 19.87
N THR A 58 -13.16 10.64 20.64
CA THR A 58 -13.44 9.29 21.17
C THR A 58 -14.39 8.50 20.29
N GLU A 59 -14.98 9.15 19.27
CA GLU A 59 -15.88 8.50 18.33
C GLU A 59 -15.15 7.54 17.40
N ALA A 60 -15.88 6.54 16.89
CA ALA A 60 -15.32 5.59 15.97
C ALA A 60 -15.03 6.24 14.61
N SER A 61 -13.81 6.09 14.14
CA SER A 61 -13.41 6.48 12.79
C SER A 61 -13.44 5.27 11.87
N LYS A 62 -13.77 5.46 10.60
CA LYS A 62 -13.90 4.37 9.61
C LYS A 62 -13.43 4.83 8.24
N SER A 63 -13.13 3.87 7.36
CA SER A 63 -12.86 4.14 5.95
C SER A 63 -13.89 3.46 5.05
N ALA A 64 -14.07 3.99 3.85
CA ALA A 64 -14.87 3.39 2.78
C ALA A 64 -14.05 3.32 1.49
N CYS A 65 -14.18 2.19 0.77
CA CYS A 65 -13.53 2.01 -0.52
C CYS A 65 -14.17 2.91 -1.59
N PRO A 66 -13.48 3.15 -2.72
CA PRO A 66 -14.04 3.85 -3.87
C PRO A 66 -15.25 3.09 -4.42
N SER A 67 -16.19 3.83 -4.99
CA SER A 67 -17.31 3.24 -5.72
C SER A 67 -16.86 2.71 -7.09
N PRO A 68 -17.66 1.84 -7.75
CA PRO A 68 -17.39 1.50 -9.14
C PRO A 68 -17.36 2.70 -10.09
N ASP A 69 -18.19 3.72 -9.84
CA ASP A 69 -18.21 4.96 -10.65
C ASP A 69 -16.90 5.76 -10.54
N ASP A 70 -16.21 5.70 -9.40
CA ASP A 70 -14.90 6.33 -9.25
C ASP A 70 -13.85 5.69 -10.16
N TYR A 71 -13.89 4.35 -10.27
CA TYR A 71 -13.04 3.60 -11.18
C TYR A 71 -13.43 3.81 -12.65
N LEU A 72 -14.73 3.84 -12.98
CA LEU A 72 -15.21 4.10 -14.35
C LEU A 72 -14.65 5.43 -14.86
N ARG A 73 -14.72 6.49 -14.04
CA ARG A 73 -14.12 7.80 -14.41
C ARG A 73 -12.60 7.69 -14.62
N ALA A 74 -11.91 6.88 -13.83
CA ALA A 74 -10.47 6.69 -13.97
C ALA A 74 -10.09 5.95 -15.27
N PHE A 75 -10.99 5.12 -15.83
CA PHE A 75 -10.73 4.34 -17.05
C PHE A 75 -10.88 5.15 -18.34
N GLU A 76 -11.58 6.27 -18.31
CA GLU A 76 -11.91 7.05 -19.51
C GLU A 76 -10.67 7.41 -20.34
N GLY A 77 -10.77 7.24 -21.66
CA GLY A 77 -9.76 7.70 -22.62
C GLY A 77 -8.54 6.80 -22.80
N ALA A 78 -8.42 5.67 -22.10
CA ALA A 78 -7.32 4.73 -22.27
C ALA A 78 -7.74 3.45 -22.99
N LYS A 79 -6.77 2.80 -23.65
CA LYS A 79 -6.95 1.49 -24.28
C LYS A 79 -6.37 0.33 -23.46
N HIS A 80 -5.38 0.61 -22.65
CA HIS A 80 -4.72 -0.37 -21.80
C HIS A 80 -4.71 0.14 -20.36
N ILE A 81 -5.30 -0.60 -19.45
CA ILE A 81 -5.51 -0.15 -18.06
C ILE A 81 -5.06 -1.26 -17.11
N PHE A 82 -4.12 -0.93 -16.23
CA PHE A 82 -3.78 -1.72 -15.07
C PHE A 82 -4.38 -1.07 -13.83
N VAL A 83 -5.11 -1.85 -13.04
CA VAL A 83 -5.71 -1.38 -11.78
C VAL A 83 -5.05 -2.14 -10.65
N VAL A 84 -4.46 -1.44 -9.70
CA VAL A 84 -3.86 -2.04 -8.50
C VAL A 84 -4.67 -1.61 -7.29
N THR A 85 -5.16 -2.56 -6.52
CA THR A 85 -5.94 -2.26 -5.31
C THR A 85 -5.25 -2.76 -4.06
N ILE A 86 -5.51 -2.11 -2.95
CA ILE A 86 -5.25 -2.70 -1.63
C ILE A 86 -5.93 -4.06 -1.53
N THR A 87 -5.42 -4.95 -0.67
CA THR A 87 -5.96 -6.30 -0.48
C THR A 87 -7.49 -6.35 -0.39
N GLY A 88 -8.09 -7.18 -1.24
CA GLY A 88 -9.53 -7.42 -1.27
C GLY A 88 -10.07 -8.07 0.01
N THR A 89 -9.19 -8.70 0.80
CA THR A 89 -9.58 -9.31 2.08
C THR A 89 -9.92 -8.26 3.16
N LEU A 90 -9.31 -7.07 3.11
CA LEU A 90 -9.52 -6.00 4.09
C LEU A 90 -10.34 -4.83 3.55
N SER A 91 -10.59 -4.77 2.23
CA SER A 91 -11.28 -3.66 1.57
C SER A 91 -12.18 -4.14 0.43
N GLY A 92 -13.29 -3.43 0.19
CA GLY A 92 -14.14 -3.64 -0.98
C GLY A 92 -13.59 -3.05 -2.29
N SER A 93 -12.40 -2.45 -2.26
CA SER A 93 -11.80 -1.72 -3.38
C SER A 93 -11.61 -2.60 -4.62
N GLN A 94 -11.05 -3.80 -4.43
CA GLN A 94 -10.87 -4.78 -5.50
C GLN A 94 -12.19 -5.18 -6.16
N ASN A 95 -13.23 -5.41 -5.36
CA ASN A 95 -14.55 -5.76 -5.90
C ASN A 95 -15.19 -4.59 -6.67
N SER A 96 -15.04 -3.34 -6.19
CA SER A 96 -15.49 -2.14 -6.90
C SER A 96 -14.77 -1.97 -8.24
N ALA A 97 -13.44 -2.16 -8.27
CA ALA A 97 -12.64 -2.10 -9.49
C ALA A 97 -13.03 -3.19 -10.50
N GLN A 98 -13.27 -4.42 -10.02
CA GLN A 98 -13.70 -5.53 -10.89
C GLN A 98 -15.10 -5.30 -11.49
N LEU A 99 -16.03 -4.74 -10.71
CA LEU A 99 -17.36 -4.38 -11.20
C LEU A 99 -17.25 -3.26 -12.25
N ALA A 100 -16.46 -2.22 -11.97
CA ALA A 100 -16.21 -1.15 -12.93
C ALA A 100 -15.60 -1.66 -14.24
N LYS A 101 -14.63 -2.58 -14.17
CA LYS A 101 -14.06 -3.24 -15.35
C LYS A 101 -15.15 -3.90 -16.19
N ASN A 102 -16.03 -4.69 -15.58
CA ASN A 102 -17.08 -5.40 -16.32
C ASN A 102 -18.03 -4.42 -17.01
N LEU A 103 -18.50 -3.39 -16.30
CA LEU A 103 -19.37 -2.36 -16.85
C LEU A 103 -18.69 -1.56 -17.97
N TYR A 104 -17.42 -1.20 -17.80
CA TYR A 104 -16.68 -0.43 -18.81
C TYR A 104 -16.50 -1.20 -20.11
N LEU A 105 -16.22 -2.51 -20.03
CA LEU A 105 -16.02 -3.36 -21.20
C LEU A 105 -17.32 -3.64 -21.99
N GLU A 106 -18.51 -3.47 -21.41
CA GLU A 106 -19.79 -3.54 -22.13
C GLU A 106 -19.91 -2.41 -23.17
N GLU A 107 -19.40 -1.21 -22.84
CA GLU A 107 -19.44 -0.04 -23.73
C GLU A 107 -18.14 0.13 -24.54
N HIS A 108 -17.03 -0.42 -24.07
CA HIS A 108 -15.68 -0.29 -24.64
C HIS A 108 -14.99 -1.65 -24.85
N PRO A 109 -15.51 -2.53 -25.73
CA PRO A 109 -15.04 -3.91 -25.87
C PRO A 109 -13.59 -4.04 -26.39
N ASP A 110 -13.05 -3.00 -27.01
CA ASP A 110 -11.66 -2.95 -27.52
C ASP A 110 -10.64 -2.53 -26.45
N THR A 111 -11.09 -2.22 -25.23
CA THR A 111 -10.21 -1.84 -24.13
C THR A 111 -9.71 -3.08 -23.38
N GLN A 112 -8.45 -3.07 -23.01
CA GLN A 112 -7.87 -4.12 -22.17
C GLN A 112 -7.70 -3.61 -20.73
N ILE A 113 -8.30 -4.31 -19.77
CA ILE A 113 -8.25 -3.93 -18.34
C ILE A 113 -7.82 -5.14 -17.52
N HIS A 114 -6.76 -4.98 -16.74
CA HIS A 114 -6.31 -5.97 -15.77
C HIS A 114 -6.38 -5.41 -14.36
N VAL A 115 -7.17 -6.07 -13.49
CA VAL A 115 -7.33 -5.70 -12.07
C VAL A 115 -6.48 -6.63 -11.24
N ILE A 116 -5.60 -6.05 -10.45
CA ILE A 116 -4.63 -6.72 -9.58
C ILE A 116 -5.08 -6.52 -8.13
N ASP A 117 -5.41 -7.61 -7.44
CA ASP A 117 -5.44 -7.62 -5.99
C ASP A 117 -4.00 -7.71 -5.50
N SER A 118 -3.53 -6.68 -4.81
CA SER A 118 -2.16 -6.69 -4.31
C SER A 118 -1.94 -7.68 -3.18
N LEU A 119 -3.01 -8.14 -2.53
CA LEU A 119 -2.99 -8.87 -1.25
C LEU A 119 -2.21 -8.11 -0.15
N SER A 120 -2.06 -6.80 -0.30
CA SER A 120 -1.16 -5.96 0.47
C SER A 120 -1.69 -4.53 0.65
N ALA A 121 -0.84 -3.62 1.14
CA ALA A 121 -1.09 -2.18 1.29
C ALA A 121 0.24 -1.40 1.30
N GLY A 122 0.19 -0.10 1.03
CA GLY A 122 1.34 0.79 1.15
C GLY A 122 2.51 0.37 0.28
N GLY A 123 3.71 0.31 0.84
CA GLY A 123 4.95 0.12 0.09
C GLY A 123 5.00 -1.06 -0.89
N GLU A 124 4.25 -2.14 -0.67
CA GLU A 124 4.18 -3.24 -1.64
C GLU A 124 3.26 -2.91 -2.83
N VAL A 125 2.15 -2.19 -2.57
CA VAL A 125 1.30 -1.64 -3.66
C VAL A 125 2.12 -0.66 -4.51
N ASP A 126 2.94 0.16 -3.87
CA ASP A 126 3.83 1.12 -4.54
C ASP A 126 4.84 0.40 -5.45
N LEU A 127 5.45 -0.70 -4.98
CA LEU A 127 6.36 -1.52 -5.79
C LEU A 127 5.67 -2.12 -7.02
N ILE A 128 4.43 -2.62 -6.88
CA ILE A 128 3.64 -3.18 -7.98
C ILE A 128 3.36 -2.09 -9.02
N VAL A 129 2.96 -0.90 -8.59
CA VAL A 129 2.70 0.26 -9.46
C VAL A 129 3.97 0.68 -10.21
N GLU A 130 5.11 0.79 -9.52
CA GLU A 130 6.39 1.10 -10.17
C GLU A 130 6.79 0.02 -11.18
N LYS A 131 6.61 -1.25 -10.84
CA LYS A 131 6.96 -2.36 -11.73
C LYS A 131 6.12 -2.35 -13.01
N ILE A 132 4.83 -2.07 -12.92
CA ILE A 132 3.96 -1.93 -14.10
C ILE A 132 4.50 -0.80 -14.99
N ASN A 133 4.81 0.36 -14.41
CA ASN A 133 5.38 1.48 -15.15
C ASN A 133 6.69 1.11 -15.85
N ASP A 134 7.59 0.43 -15.17
CA ASP A 134 8.87 -0.02 -15.76
C ASP A 134 8.66 -0.99 -16.93
N LEU A 135 7.69 -1.91 -16.81
CA LEU A 135 7.39 -2.89 -17.87
C LEU A 135 6.79 -2.21 -19.11
N ILE A 136 5.93 -1.21 -18.91
CA ILE A 136 5.39 -0.40 -20.00
C ILE A 136 6.51 0.40 -20.67
N ASP A 137 7.41 1.01 -19.89
CA ASP A 137 8.54 1.80 -20.42
C ASP A 137 9.53 0.93 -21.22
N GLN A 138 9.65 -0.35 -20.90
CA GLN A 138 10.40 -1.33 -21.67
C GLN A 138 9.72 -1.71 -23.00
N GLY A 139 8.51 -1.23 -23.26
CA GLY A 139 7.78 -1.47 -24.51
C GLY A 139 7.08 -2.82 -24.59
N LEU A 140 6.81 -3.49 -23.45
CA LEU A 140 6.09 -4.74 -23.44
C LEU A 140 4.63 -4.55 -23.86
N SER A 141 4.06 -5.55 -24.51
CA SER A 141 2.62 -5.62 -24.80
C SER A 141 1.79 -5.78 -23.52
N PHE A 142 0.50 -5.54 -23.59
CA PHE A 142 -0.41 -5.66 -22.45
C PHE A 142 -0.33 -7.06 -21.80
N GLU A 143 -0.36 -8.12 -22.59
CA GLU A 143 -0.31 -9.50 -22.09
C GLU A 143 1.05 -9.85 -21.47
N GLU A 144 2.15 -9.35 -22.05
CA GLU A 144 3.49 -9.51 -21.47
C GLU A 144 3.59 -8.80 -20.12
N VAL A 145 3.01 -7.59 -19.97
CA VAL A 145 2.96 -6.89 -18.69
C VAL A 145 2.12 -7.69 -17.68
N VAL A 146 0.93 -8.20 -18.07
CA VAL A 146 0.10 -9.06 -17.20
C VAL A 146 0.89 -10.25 -16.67
N ASN A 147 1.56 -10.99 -17.55
CA ASN A 147 2.34 -12.15 -17.15
C ASN A 147 3.52 -11.79 -16.24
N ALA A 148 4.23 -10.71 -16.57
CA ALA A 148 5.40 -10.27 -15.81
C ALA A 148 5.02 -9.75 -14.44
N ILE A 149 3.91 -8.99 -14.30
CA ILE A 149 3.47 -8.46 -13.01
C ILE A 149 2.90 -9.56 -12.10
N THR A 150 2.22 -10.56 -12.66
CA THR A 150 1.75 -11.73 -11.90
C THR A 150 2.93 -12.49 -11.30
N ALA A 151 3.97 -12.74 -12.09
CA ALA A 151 5.20 -13.39 -11.61
C ALA A 151 5.98 -12.50 -10.61
N TYR A 152 5.87 -11.18 -10.74
CA TYR A 152 6.52 -10.25 -9.81
C TYR A 152 5.86 -10.24 -8.44
N GLN A 153 4.53 -10.32 -8.37
CA GLN A 153 3.81 -10.39 -7.09
C GLN A 153 4.24 -11.59 -6.23
N GLU A 154 4.61 -12.70 -6.84
CA GLU A 154 5.16 -13.87 -6.12
C GLU A 154 6.53 -13.60 -5.47
N LYS A 155 7.20 -12.53 -5.91
CA LYS A 155 8.53 -12.11 -5.47
C LYS A 155 8.54 -10.81 -4.66
N THR A 156 7.39 -10.38 -4.20
CA THR A 156 7.27 -9.23 -3.31
C THR A 156 6.59 -9.62 -2.00
N LYS A 157 6.83 -8.85 -0.97
CA LYS A 157 6.21 -9.00 0.34
C LYS A 157 6.03 -7.64 1.01
N LEU A 158 5.05 -7.59 1.91
CA LEU A 158 4.88 -6.50 2.87
C LEU A 158 5.44 -6.90 4.23
N LEU A 159 6.28 -6.05 4.81
CA LEU A 159 6.57 -6.05 6.23
C LEU A 159 6.04 -4.76 6.85
N PHE A 160 5.36 -4.86 7.98
CA PHE A 160 4.92 -3.68 8.72
C PHE A 160 5.55 -3.60 10.12
N VAL A 161 5.74 -2.36 10.59
CA VAL A 161 6.10 -2.07 11.98
C VAL A 161 5.11 -1.07 12.51
N LEU A 162 4.25 -1.46 13.45
CA LEU A 162 3.18 -0.61 13.97
C LEU A 162 3.38 -0.35 15.45
N ALA A 163 3.38 0.92 15.83
CA ALA A 163 3.45 1.37 17.21
C ALA A 163 2.05 1.44 17.86
N LYS A 164 1.02 1.60 17.04
CA LYS A 164 -0.41 1.64 17.40
C LYS A 164 -1.18 0.80 16.42
N VAL A 165 -2.30 0.24 16.84
CA VAL A 165 -3.17 -0.61 16.00
C VAL A 165 -4.64 -0.40 16.32
N ASP A 166 -4.96 0.70 16.99
CA ASP A 166 -6.32 0.97 17.50
C ASP A 166 -7.34 1.01 16.36
N ASN A 167 -7.01 1.67 15.26
CA ASN A 167 -7.90 1.76 14.11
C ASN A 167 -8.06 0.44 13.36
N LEU A 168 -7.01 -0.35 13.24
CA LEU A 168 -7.09 -1.70 12.67
C LEU A 168 -8.03 -2.59 13.47
N VAL A 169 -7.95 -2.53 14.79
CA VAL A 169 -8.81 -3.33 15.69
C VAL A 169 -10.25 -2.81 15.67
N LYS A 170 -10.47 -1.49 15.83
CA LYS A 170 -11.79 -0.86 15.83
C LYS A 170 -12.56 -1.12 14.53
N ASN A 171 -11.86 -1.16 13.42
CA ASN A 171 -12.45 -1.41 12.10
C ASN A 171 -12.47 -2.89 11.68
N GLY A 172 -12.04 -3.80 12.55
CA GLY A 172 -12.08 -5.24 12.29
C GLY A 172 -11.07 -5.75 11.24
N ARG A 173 -10.02 -4.97 10.94
CA ARG A 173 -8.94 -5.34 10.00
C ARG A 173 -7.79 -6.07 10.69
N LEU A 174 -7.80 -6.10 12.01
CA LEU A 174 -6.86 -6.88 12.81
C LEU A 174 -7.64 -7.74 13.81
N SER A 175 -7.29 -9.01 13.95
CA SER A 175 -7.99 -9.89 14.90
C SER A 175 -7.84 -9.37 16.34
N LYS A 176 -8.88 -9.51 17.15
CA LYS A 176 -8.87 -9.09 18.56
C LYS A 176 -7.78 -9.79 19.38
N LEU A 177 -7.38 -11.01 18.99
CA LEU A 177 -6.31 -11.76 19.64
C LEU A 177 -4.94 -11.09 19.45
N ILE A 178 -4.68 -10.52 18.26
CA ILE A 178 -3.48 -9.74 17.98
C ILE A 178 -3.59 -8.38 18.67
N GLY A 179 -4.79 -7.80 18.71
CA GLY A 179 -5.10 -6.53 19.38
C GLY A 179 -4.95 -6.54 20.91
N THR A 180 -4.67 -7.68 21.56
CA THR A 180 -4.38 -7.72 23.00
C THR A 180 -3.09 -6.98 23.39
N VAL A 181 -2.30 -6.52 22.45
CA VAL A 181 -1.16 -5.62 22.67
C VAL A 181 -1.54 -4.14 22.70
N VAL A 182 -2.79 -3.82 22.37
CA VAL A 182 -3.32 -2.46 22.46
C VAL A 182 -3.18 -1.95 23.90
N GLY A 183 -2.58 -0.76 24.05
CA GLY A 183 -2.34 -0.15 25.37
C GLY A 183 -1.08 -0.63 26.10
N LEU A 184 -0.30 -1.57 25.58
CA LEU A 184 1.00 -1.91 26.15
C LEU A 184 2.04 -0.83 25.81
N LEU A 185 2.58 -0.22 26.85
CA LEU A 185 3.53 0.89 26.70
C LEU A 185 4.78 0.47 25.91
N ASN A 186 5.05 1.19 24.81
CA ASN A 186 6.27 1.05 24.02
C ASN A 186 6.48 -0.34 23.35
N ILE A 187 5.39 -1.07 23.09
CA ILE A 187 5.43 -2.32 22.29
C ILE A 187 5.12 -1.94 20.83
N ARG A 188 5.94 -2.42 19.91
CA ARG A 188 5.70 -2.34 18.46
C ARG A 188 5.44 -3.74 17.92
N MET A 189 4.50 -3.82 17.00
CA MET A 189 4.18 -5.04 16.25
C MET A 189 4.98 -5.06 14.98
N VAL A 190 5.74 -6.12 14.76
CA VAL A 190 6.40 -6.42 13.49
C VAL A 190 5.67 -7.58 12.87
N GLY A 191 5.22 -7.43 11.64
CA GLY A 191 4.41 -8.45 10.97
C GLY A 191 4.47 -8.32 9.45
N GLU A 192 3.70 -9.14 8.77
CA GLU A 192 3.64 -9.23 7.32
C GLU A 192 2.20 -9.32 6.81
N ALA A 193 2.01 -9.11 5.51
CA ALA A 193 0.79 -9.55 4.84
C ALA A 193 0.87 -11.06 4.61
N SER A 194 -0.21 -11.78 4.94
CA SER A 194 -0.31 -13.20 4.65
C SER A 194 -0.51 -13.47 3.16
N GLU A 195 -0.40 -14.72 2.76
CA GLU A 195 -0.70 -15.16 1.38
C GLU A 195 -2.15 -14.86 0.95
N THR A 196 -3.05 -14.61 1.91
CA THR A 196 -4.45 -14.24 1.66
C THR A 196 -4.73 -12.76 1.86
N GLY A 197 -3.70 -11.94 2.08
CA GLY A 197 -3.84 -10.49 2.23
C GLY A 197 -4.38 -10.03 3.59
N THR A 198 -4.27 -10.86 4.65
CA THR A 198 -4.54 -10.46 6.03
C THR A 198 -3.25 -10.03 6.72
N LEU A 199 -3.37 -9.34 7.87
CA LEU A 199 -2.21 -8.95 8.67
C LEU A 199 -1.82 -10.07 9.62
N GLU A 200 -0.57 -10.53 9.55
CA GLU A 200 0.01 -11.54 10.43
C GLU A 200 1.13 -10.97 11.30
N LEU A 201 1.06 -11.29 12.59
CA LEU A 201 2.07 -10.86 13.56
C LEU A 201 3.24 -11.86 13.57
N LEU A 202 4.45 -11.35 13.32
CA LEU A 202 5.68 -12.14 13.42
C LEU A 202 6.34 -11.97 14.79
N GLN A 203 6.51 -10.72 15.26
CA GLN A 203 7.19 -10.41 16.50
C GLN A 203 6.54 -9.26 17.27
N LYS A 204 6.69 -9.26 18.59
CA LYS A 204 6.42 -8.12 19.48
C LYS A 204 7.75 -7.59 20.01
N ALA A 205 8.09 -6.37 19.69
CA ALA A 205 9.35 -5.77 20.06
C ALA A 205 9.16 -4.55 20.99
N ARG A 206 9.92 -4.46 22.07
CA ARG A 206 9.84 -3.32 22.99
C ARG A 206 10.81 -2.23 22.58
N GLY A 207 10.25 -1.09 22.16
CA GLY A 207 10.99 0.12 21.78
C GLY A 207 11.57 0.08 20.37
N ALA A 208 12.03 1.24 19.89
CA ALA A 208 12.47 1.42 18.51
C ALA A 208 13.64 0.50 18.13
N LYS A 209 14.67 0.39 19.00
CA LYS A 209 15.88 -0.39 18.71
C LYS A 209 15.58 -1.88 18.50
N LYS A 210 14.75 -2.48 19.37
CA LYS A 210 14.40 -3.91 19.23
C LYS A 210 13.47 -4.15 18.03
N SER A 211 12.55 -3.21 17.73
CA SER A 211 11.72 -3.34 16.55
C SER A 211 12.50 -3.15 15.24
N LEU A 212 13.53 -2.32 15.23
CA LEU A 212 14.43 -2.18 14.10
C LEU A 212 15.17 -3.51 13.81
N GLN A 213 15.73 -4.10 14.87
CA GLN A 213 16.43 -5.39 14.76
C GLN A 213 15.47 -6.50 14.30
N ALA A 214 14.26 -6.55 14.87
CA ALA A 214 13.23 -7.53 14.46
C ALA A 214 12.83 -7.35 12.99
N ALA A 215 12.60 -6.11 12.53
CA ALA A 215 12.26 -5.84 11.13
C ALA A 215 13.39 -6.29 10.19
N TYR A 216 14.64 -5.99 10.53
CA TYR A 216 15.79 -6.44 9.76
C TYR A 216 15.90 -7.97 9.69
N GLU A 217 15.75 -8.66 10.84
CA GLU A 217 15.83 -10.12 10.92
C GLU A 217 14.73 -10.80 10.09
N GLU A 218 13.48 -10.30 10.18
CA GLU A 218 12.37 -10.86 9.41
C GLU A 218 12.53 -10.63 7.91
N LEU A 219 13.04 -9.47 7.46
CA LEU A 219 13.39 -9.24 6.06
C LEU A 219 14.39 -10.27 5.52
N ILE A 220 15.48 -10.51 6.28
CA ILE A 220 16.51 -11.45 5.86
C ILE A 220 15.97 -12.88 5.84
N LYS A 221 15.19 -13.24 6.85
CA LYS A 221 14.54 -14.57 6.96
C LYS A 221 13.54 -14.81 5.83
N ALA A 222 12.82 -13.76 5.40
CA ALA A 222 11.88 -13.83 4.28
C ALA A 222 12.53 -13.94 2.90
N GLY A 223 13.87 -13.80 2.80
CA GLY A 223 14.61 -13.97 1.55
C GLY A 223 15.02 -12.66 0.86
N TYR A 224 14.96 -11.50 1.55
CA TYR A 224 15.48 -10.26 0.98
C TYR A 224 16.97 -10.38 0.66
N ALA A 225 17.36 -10.03 -0.56
CA ALA A 225 18.73 -10.18 -1.05
C ALA A 225 19.28 -8.94 -1.77
N GLY A 226 18.76 -7.75 -1.45
CA GLY A 226 19.29 -6.49 -1.98
C GLY A 226 18.50 -5.92 -3.17
N GLY A 227 17.27 -6.38 -3.39
CA GLY A 227 16.35 -5.83 -4.38
C GLY A 227 15.73 -4.49 -3.96
N ARG A 228 14.65 -4.10 -4.64
CA ARG A 228 13.91 -2.87 -4.34
C ARG A 228 13.18 -2.93 -3.01
N ILE A 229 13.14 -1.80 -2.34
CA ILE A 229 12.33 -1.55 -1.13
C ILE A 229 11.64 -0.20 -1.25
N VAL A 230 10.36 -0.15 -0.91
CA VAL A 230 9.63 1.10 -0.63
C VAL A 230 9.18 1.09 0.82
N MET A 231 9.67 2.04 1.60
CA MET A 231 9.34 2.26 3.01
C MET A 231 8.36 3.43 3.12
N ALA A 232 7.06 3.14 3.19
CA ALA A 232 6.03 4.15 3.43
C ALA A 232 5.78 4.31 4.94
N HIS A 233 5.99 5.50 5.48
CA HIS A 233 5.98 5.72 6.94
C HIS A 233 5.08 6.87 7.37
N ARG A 234 4.46 6.76 8.55
CA ARG A 234 3.81 7.87 9.24
C ARG A 234 4.70 8.38 10.37
N SER A 235 5.28 9.59 10.18
CA SER A 235 6.17 10.27 11.15
C SER A 235 7.26 9.35 11.73
N ASN A 236 7.86 8.46 10.90
CA ASN A 236 8.84 7.47 11.33
C ASN A 236 10.09 7.43 10.46
N GLU A 237 10.42 8.54 9.79
CA GLU A 237 11.53 8.65 8.85
C GLU A 237 12.87 8.21 9.44
N LYS A 238 13.16 8.62 10.68
CA LYS A 238 14.40 8.22 11.36
C LYS A 238 14.56 6.71 11.49
N PHE A 239 13.49 5.99 11.74
CA PHE A 239 13.50 4.54 11.81
C PHE A 239 13.80 3.93 10.43
N CYS A 240 13.18 4.47 9.38
CA CYS A 240 13.41 4.04 8.00
C CYS A 240 14.86 4.29 7.56
N GLN A 241 15.42 5.44 7.90
CA GLN A 241 16.83 5.75 7.63
C GLN A 241 17.77 4.76 8.32
N GLN A 242 17.57 4.48 9.60
CA GLN A 242 18.38 3.51 10.34
C GLN A 242 18.26 2.09 9.78
N LEU A 243 17.06 1.66 9.37
CA LEU A 243 16.86 0.37 8.73
C LEU A 243 17.56 0.31 7.36
N SER A 244 17.46 1.40 6.59
CA SER A 244 18.13 1.54 5.30
C SER A 244 19.66 1.45 5.43
N GLU A 245 20.24 2.09 6.46
CA GLU A 245 21.68 2.00 6.76
C GLU A 245 22.10 0.55 7.03
N LEU A 246 21.40 -0.16 7.92
CA LEU A 246 21.67 -1.56 8.22
C LEU A 246 21.56 -2.47 6.98
N LEU A 247 20.57 -2.22 6.12
CA LEU A 247 20.39 -2.99 4.88
C LEU A 247 21.52 -2.73 3.90
N ARG A 248 21.95 -1.46 3.73
CA ARG A 248 23.04 -1.08 2.83
C ARG A 248 24.41 -1.55 3.30
N GLU A 249 24.63 -1.75 4.60
CA GLU A 249 25.86 -2.40 5.10
C GLU A 249 26.02 -3.80 4.51
N LYS A 250 24.93 -4.56 4.38
CA LYS A 250 24.95 -5.91 3.82
C LYS A 250 24.72 -5.95 2.31
N TYR A 251 23.89 -5.04 1.81
CA TYR A 251 23.47 -4.94 0.41
C TYR A 251 23.71 -3.51 -0.13
N PRO A 252 24.96 -3.15 -0.48
CA PRO A 252 25.28 -1.77 -0.90
C PRO A 252 24.53 -1.28 -2.13
N GLN A 253 24.04 -2.21 -2.96
CA GLN A 253 23.30 -1.91 -4.20
C GLN A 253 21.78 -1.89 -4.02
N ALA A 254 21.28 -2.05 -2.78
CA ALA A 254 19.83 -2.03 -2.52
C ALA A 254 19.19 -0.71 -2.96
N ASP A 255 18.14 -0.79 -3.77
CA ASP A 255 17.33 0.35 -4.19
C ASP A 255 16.25 0.60 -3.13
N ILE A 256 16.47 1.57 -2.27
CA ILE A 256 15.61 1.85 -1.11
C ILE A 256 15.03 3.24 -1.24
N LYS A 257 13.70 3.33 -1.32
CA LYS A 257 12.91 4.56 -1.25
C LYS A 257 12.26 4.70 0.11
N ILE A 258 12.27 5.91 0.65
CA ILE A 258 11.59 6.27 1.89
C ILE A 258 10.60 7.38 1.55
N ILE A 259 9.32 7.15 1.81
CA ILE A 259 8.24 8.07 1.48
C ILE A 259 7.26 8.22 2.66
N PRO A 260 6.56 9.36 2.80
CA PRO A 260 5.46 9.46 3.74
C PRO A 260 4.27 8.62 3.25
N THR A 261 3.48 8.09 4.20
CA THR A 261 2.21 7.43 3.90
C THR A 261 1.16 8.44 3.46
N SER A 262 0.25 7.99 2.58
CA SER A 262 -0.99 8.69 2.23
C SER A 262 -2.04 8.63 3.35
N GLY A 263 -3.24 9.17 3.12
CA GLY A 263 -4.26 9.27 4.16
C GLY A 263 -4.72 7.92 4.70
N LEU A 264 -5.05 6.96 3.83
CA LEU A 264 -5.51 5.63 4.26
C LEU A 264 -4.42 4.88 5.03
N CYS A 265 -3.21 4.85 4.49
CA CYS A 265 -2.08 4.20 5.13
C CYS A 265 -1.71 4.90 6.44
N SER A 266 -1.78 6.25 6.51
CA SER A 266 -1.59 7.01 7.76
C SER A 266 -2.65 6.68 8.80
N PHE A 267 -3.92 6.57 8.39
CA PHE A 267 -5.03 6.26 9.28
C PHE A 267 -4.88 4.89 9.95
N TYR A 268 -4.42 3.87 9.22
CA TYR A 268 -4.27 2.52 9.76
C TYR A 268 -2.91 2.22 10.37
N ALA A 269 -1.83 2.77 9.82
CA ALA A 269 -0.49 2.60 10.38
C ALA A 269 -0.25 3.46 11.64
N GLU A 270 -1.02 4.54 11.77
CA GLU A 270 -0.97 5.50 12.87
C GLU A 270 0.46 6.07 13.10
N GLU A 271 0.62 6.91 14.12
CA GLU A 271 1.90 7.57 14.43
C GLU A 271 3.00 6.55 14.74
N GLY A 272 4.12 6.67 14.07
CA GLY A 272 5.26 5.78 14.20
C GLY A 272 5.14 4.48 13.38
N GLY A 273 4.13 4.38 12.52
CA GLY A 273 3.92 3.24 11.63
C GLY A 273 4.86 3.21 10.43
N LEU A 274 5.11 2.01 9.90
CA LEU A 274 5.84 1.71 8.68
C LEU A 274 5.14 0.57 7.96
N LEU A 275 4.89 0.75 6.66
CA LEU A 275 4.45 -0.25 5.70
C LEU A 275 5.54 -0.37 4.64
N MET A 276 6.23 -1.48 4.58
CA MET A 276 7.40 -1.64 3.73
C MET A 276 7.21 -2.78 2.75
N GLY A 277 7.12 -2.44 1.48
CA GLY A 277 7.18 -3.41 0.38
C GLY A 277 8.64 -3.70 0.01
N TYR A 278 8.95 -4.96 -0.28
CA TYR A 278 10.29 -5.37 -0.66
C TYR A 278 10.29 -6.59 -1.57
N GLU A 279 11.31 -6.68 -2.43
CA GLU A 279 11.55 -7.83 -3.31
C GLU A 279 12.24 -8.96 -2.55
N ILE A 280 11.85 -10.21 -2.87
CA ILE A 280 12.55 -11.43 -2.45
C ILE A 280 13.09 -12.17 -3.67
N ASN A 281 14.04 -13.08 -3.45
CA ASN A 281 14.61 -13.91 -4.52
C ASN A 281 13.66 -15.03 -4.99
#